data_ae17932398f6f5b11c2fae19d67d30c8
#
_entry.id   ae17932398f6f5b11c2fae19d67d30c8
#
_cell.length_a   1.000
_cell.length_b   1.000
_cell.length_c   1.000
_cell.angle_alpha   90.00
_cell.angle_beta   90.00
_cell.angle_gamma   90.00
#
_symmetry.space_group_name_H-M   'P 1'
#
loop_
_entity.id
_entity.type
_entity.pdbx_description
1 polymer ?
#
loop_
_entity_poly.entity_id
_entity_poly.type
_entity_poly.pdbx_seq_one_letter_code
_entity_poly.pdbx_strand_id
1 'polypeptide(L)'
;DYQANADAWCDDISQALVKLNASGVDAASVTTASTVSASLSSTYSKTQPYHASLSVRQKITASGANKDIKHIEIDLGDSGIQYQPGDALGVWPTNEPALVEAILAATRLSGDEIITLADGQNLPLRTSLLEHDELTQNTPQFIKGYAELGQIEPLLTLAADAQALSAYLTSTPILSVLRTYPLPPQMLDAQSLHALLRPLTPRLYSIASAQAEVDNEVHLTVALERFEHEGECFTGTASGYLGQYLQEDEAVKVFIEPNPHFRLPSNHNTDIIMIGAGTGIAPYRAFMQQREHDEATGKNWLVFGNQRFIDDFLYQAEWQQWHKQGLLNQTSLAWSRQNSGQKVYVQDRLLQAASQLWQWLQNGAHVYVCGDGNRMARDVEAALL
;
A
#
# COMPACT_ATOMS: atom_id res chain seq x y z
N ASP A 1 2.14 -2.55 13.75
CA ASP A 1 2.36 -1.17 14.27
C ASP A 1 3.34 -0.42 13.38
N TYR A 2 2.88 -0.22 12.11
CA TYR A 2 3.68 0.46 11.09
C TYR A 2 3.91 1.94 11.44
N GLN A 3 2.90 2.59 12.02
CA GLN A 3 2.94 4.01 12.39
C GLN A 3 3.97 4.28 13.50
N ALA A 4 3.97 3.47 14.56
CA ALA A 4 4.93 3.62 15.66
C ALA A 4 6.39 3.40 15.22
N ASN A 5 6.63 2.50 14.25
CA ASN A 5 7.94 2.29 13.68
C ASN A 5 8.37 3.44 12.75
N ALA A 6 7.43 4.03 12.00
CA ALA A 6 7.70 5.19 11.15
C ALA A 6 7.97 6.45 11.98
N ASP A 7 7.24 6.67 13.06
CA ASP A 7 7.43 7.81 13.97
C ASP A 7 8.77 7.70 14.71
N ALA A 8 9.12 6.52 15.22
CA ALA A 8 10.43 6.28 15.84
C ALA A 8 11.59 6.49 14.84
N TRP A 9 11.42 6.08 13.60
CA TRP A 9 12.41 6.27 12.54
C TRP A 9 12.59 7.75 12.17
N CYS A 10 11.50 8.53 12.05
CA CYS A 10 11.57 9.98 11.83
C CYS A 10 12.27 10.70 12.97
N ASP A 11 12.02 10.30 14.22
CA ASP A 11 12.66 10.86 15.40
C ASP A 11 14.16 10.53 15.45
N ASP A 12 14.56 9.31 15.14
CA ASP A 12 15.96 8.88 15.11
C ASP A 12 16.78 9.61 14.05
N ILE A 13 16.25 9.78 12.84
CA ILE A 13 16.91 10.58 11.78
C ILE A 13 16.99 12.06 12.18
N SER A 14 15.92 12.61 12.72
CA SER A 14 15.90 14.00 13.18
C SER A 14 16.94 14.24 14.28
N GLN A 15 17.08 13.32 15.23
CA GLN A 15 18.09 13.40 16.29
C GLN A 15 19.52 13.20 15.74
N ALA A 16 19.72 12.33 14.77
CA ALA A 16 21.03 12.13 14.11
C ALA A 16 21.47 13.39 13.36
N LEU A 17 20.56 14.03 12.61
CA LEU A 17 20.80 15.28 11.91
C LEU A 17 21.08 16.46 12.88
N VAL A 18 20.38 16.54 14.01
CA VAL A 18 20.64 17.53 15.08
C VAL A 18 22.01 17.31 15.70
N LYS A 19 22.45 16.06 15.92
CA LYS A 19 23.80 15.76 16.46
C LYS A 19 24.90 16.10 15.47
N LEU A 20 24.67 15.93 14.16
CA LEU A 20 25.63 16.34 13.12
C LEU A 20 25.73 17.86 13.01
N ASN A 21 24.64 18.61 13.20
CA ASN A 21 24.63 20.08 13.24
C ASN A 21 25.24 20.64 14.52
N ALA A 22 25.21 19.93 15.64
CA ALA A 22 25.78 20.41 16.91
C ALA A 22 27.33 20.44 16.94
N SER A 23 27.97 19.90 15.91
CA SER A 23 29.44 19.93 15.79
C SER A 23 30.00 21.10 14.93
N GLY A 24 29.22 22.06 14.52
CA GLY A 24 29.69 23.29 13.88
C GLY A 24 28.60 24.13 13.26
N VAL A 25 28.39 25.28 13.83
CA VAL A 25 27.77 26.53 13.40
C VAL A 25 26.54 26.96 14.24
N ASP A 26 26.59 28.20 14.71
CA ASP A 26 25.62 28.84 15.60
C ASP A 26 24.16 28.75 15.12
N ALA A 27 23.31 28.29 16.04
CA ALA A 27 21.88 28.16 15.84
C ALA A 27 21.18 29.53 15.82
N ALA A 28 20.72 29.94 14.66
CA ALA A 28 19.65 30.93 14.54
C ALA A 28 18.34 30.27 15.00
N SER A 29 17.68 30.89 15.97
CA SER A 29 16.43 30.44 16.60
C SER A 29 15.36 30.08 15.58
N VAL A 30 15.05 28.80 15.45
CA VAL A 30 13.85 28.34 14.73
C VAL A 30 12.68 28.43 15.70
N THR A 31 11.92 29.50 15.57
CA THR A 31 10.60 29.62 16.22
C THR A 31 9.66 28.66 15.49
N THR A 32 9.30 27.55 16.13
CA THR A 32 8.24 26.67 15.64
C THR A 32 6.91 27.40 15.73
N ALA A 33 6.51 28.03 14.62
CA ALA A 33 5.14 28.46 14.44
C ALA A 33 4.32 27.19 14.13
N SER A 34 3.66 26.63 15.14
CA SER A 34 2.60 25.66 14.97
C SER A 34 1.42 26.35 14.25
N THR A 35 1.46 26.41 12.94
CA THR A 35 0.23 26.61 12.17
C THR A 35 -0.57 25.34 12.27
N VAL A 36 -1.60 25.37 13.11
CA VAL A 36 -2.69 24.39 13.11
C VAL A 36 -3.34 24.51 11.74
N SER A 37 -2.89 23.68 10.78
CA SER A 37 -3.68 23.40 9.58
C SER A 37 -4.98 22.82 10.07
N ALA A 38 -6.07 23.54 9.85
CA ALA A 38 -7.41 23.03 10.07
C ALA A 38 -7.51 21.72 9.28
N SER A 39 -7.58 20.60 9.97
CA SER A 39 -7.87 19.32 9.35
C SER A 39 -9.22 19.46 8.70
N LEU A 40 -9.27 19.43 7.37
CA LEU A 40 -10.52 19.29 6.62
C LEU A 40 -11.11 17.96 7.08
N SER A 41 -12.04 18.00 8.04
CA SER A 41 -12.71 16.80 8.52
C SER A 41 -13.64 16.32 7.42
N SER A 42 -13.20 15.32 6.67
CA SER A 42 -14.09 14.59 5.78
C SER A 42 -15.24 14.02 6.60
N THR A 43 -16.47 14.15 6.09
CA THR A 43 -17.67 13.52 6.66
C THR A 43 -17.53 11.99 6.65
N TYR A 44 -16.64 11.46 5.81
CA TYR A 44 -16.44 10.03 5.59
C TYR A 44 -15.21 9.53 6.33
N SER A 45 -15.30 8.29 6.84
CA SER A 45 -14.27 7.67 7.66
C SER A 45 -14.17 6.16 7.38
N LYS A 46 -13.20 5.50 8.00
CA LYS A 46 -13.08 4.04 7.95
C LYS A 46 -14.38 3.30 8.33
N THR A 47 -15.15 3.83 9.31
CA THR A 47 -16.42 3.22 9.76
C THR A 47 -17.63 3.71 8.97
N GLN A 48 -17.50 4.80 8.24
CA GLN A 48 -18.53 5.38 7.40
C GLN A 48 -17.93 5.81 6.06
N PRO A 49 -17.55 4.86 5.19
CA PRO A 49 -16.91 5.15 3.93
C PRO A 49 -17.88 5.80 2.93
N TYR A 50 -17.32 6.54 1.98
CA TYR A 50 -18.05 7.02 0.82
C TYR A 50 -18.14 5.91 -0.24
N HIS A 51 -19.25 5.89 -0.98
CA HIS A 51 -19.41 5.01 -2.15
C HIS A 51 -19.01 5.78 -3.40
N ALA A 52 -17.75 5.69 -3.75
CA ALA A 52 -17.17 6.21 -4.98
C ALA A 52 -17.36 5.21 -6.14
N SER A 53 -16.91 5.52 -7.36
CA SER A 53 -16.93 4.59 -8.48
C SER A 53 -15.56 4.46 -9.15
N LEU A 54 -15.27 3.29 -9.71
CA LEU A 54 -14.07 3.07 -10.53
C LEU A 54 -14.28 3.70 -11.91
N SER A 55 -13.48 4.73 -12.26
CA SER A 55 -13.53 5.37 -13.59
C SER A 55 -12.60 4.69 -14.58
N VAL A 56 -11.34 4.44 -14.18
CA VAL A 56 -10.31 3.89 -15.06
C VAL A 56 -9.47 2.83 -14.36
N ARG A 57 -9.17 1.77 -15.10
CA ARG A 57 -8.19 0.75 -14.69
C ARG A 57 -7.25 0.43 -15.85
N GLN A 58 -6.06 0.97 -15.81
CA GLN A 58 -5.06 0.81 -16.87
C GLN A 58 -3.80 0.10 -16.36
N LYS A 59 -3.34 -0.92 -17.09
CA LYS A 59 -2.02 -1.52 -16.83
C LYS A 59 -0.92 -0.54 -17.27
N ILE A 60 0.02 -0.25 -16.37
CA ILE A 60 1.15 0.69 -16.60
C ILE A 60 2.53 0.01 -16.58
N THR A 61 2.57 -1.31 -16.50
CA THR A 61 3.76 -2.12 -16.74
C THR A 61 3.66 -2.82 -18.10
N ALA A 62 4.80 -3.11 -18.72
CA ALA A 62 4.82 -3.83 -20.00
C ALA A 62 4.24 -5.25 -19.87
N SER A 63 3.85 -5.87 -20.99
CA SER A 63 3.26 -7.23 -21.01
C SER A 63 4.21 -8.30 -20.47
N GLY A 64 5.53 -8.10 -20.60
CA GLY A 64 6.58 -8.99 -20.11
C GLY A 64 7.07 -8.69 -18.69
N ALA A 65 6.51 -7.70 -18.00
CA ALA A 65 6.90 -7.35 -16.64
C ALA A 65 6.53 -8.46 -15.64
N ASN A 66 7.39 -8.66 -14.64
CA ASN A 66 7.11 -9.63 -13.58
C ASN A 66 6.00 -9.18 -12.62
N LYS A 67 5.74 -7.87 -12.57
CA LYS A 67 4.68 -7.28 -11.77
C LYS A 67 3.60 -6.71 -12.67
N ASP A 68 2.36 -6.97 -12.33
CA ASP A 68 1.20 -6.36 -12.97
C ASP A 68 0.79 -5.16 -12.12
N ILE A 69 1.14 -3.94 -12.58
CA ILE A 69 0.83 -2.70 -11.88
C ILE A 69 -0.21 -1.93 -12.68
N LYS A 70 -1.26 -1.51 -11.99
CA LYS A 70 -2.37 -0.75 -12.54
C LYS A 70 -2.32 0.70 -12.06
N HIS A 71 -2.62 1.60 -12.96
CA HIS A 71 -3.14 2.92 -12.64
C HIS A 71 -4.64 2.81 -12.49
N ILE A 72 -5.16 3.30 -11.37
CA ILE A 72 -6.58 3.26 -11.02
C ILE A 72 -7.04 4.69 -10.80
N GLU A 73 -8.15 5.07 -11.43
CA GLU A 73 -8.83 6.35 -11.19
C GLU A 73 -10.19 6.07 -10.54
N ILE A 74 -10.49 6.76 -9.46
CA ILE A 74 -11.72 6.61 -8.70
C ILE A 74 -12.40 7.96 -8.67
N ASP A 75 -13.63 8.01 -9.20
CA ASP A 75 -14.49 9.19 -9.17
C ASP A 75 -15.13 9.34 -7.79
N LEU A 76 -14.86 10.45 -7.15
CA LEU A 76 -15.42 10.85 -5.85
C LEU A 76 -16.77 11.57 -6.01
N GLY A 77 -17.22 11.83 -7.24
CA GLY A 77 -18.50 12.50 -7.52
C GLY A 77 -18.68 13.78 -6.72
N ASP A 78 -19.91 13.98 -6.23
CA ASP A 78 -20.30 15.15 -5.42
C ASP A 78 -20.04 14.94 -3.91
N SER A 79 -19.12 14.07 -3.52
CA SER A 79 -18.85 13.76 -2.09
C SER A 79 -18.36 14.95 -1.28
N GLY A 80 -17.72 15.92 -1.93
CA GLY A 80 -17.00 17.00 -1.27
C GLY A 80 -15.72 16.54 -0.54
N ILE A 81 -15.27 15.31 -0.77
CA ILE A 81 -14.02 14.79 -0.20
C ILE A 81 -12.85 15.63 -0.69
N GLN A 82 -12.02 16.07 0.27
CA GLN A 82 -10.79 16.78 0.00
C GLN A 82 -9.60 15.95 0.49
N TYR A 83 -8.52 15.94 -0.27
CA TYR A 83 -7.27 15.28 0.10
C TYR A 83 -6.05 16.11 -0.32
N GLN A 84 -4.91 15.78 0.23
CA GLN A 84 -3.63 16.43 -0.11
C GLN A 84 -2.61 15.38 -0.56
N PRO A 85 -1.67 15.75 -1.45
CA PRO A 85 -0.55 14.89 -1.77
C PRO A 85 0.19 14.42 -0.51
N GLY A 86 0.39 13.10 -0.42
CA GLY A 86 0.92 12.43 0.77
C GLY A 86 -0.13 11.76 1.66
N ASP A 87 -1.43 12.02 1.46
CA ASP A 87 -2.50 11.22 2.06
C ASP A 87 -2.59 9.83 1.43
N ALA A 88 -3.31 8.94 2.09
CA ALA A 88 -3.68 7.65 1.55
C ALA A 88 -5.21 7.55 1.35
N LEU A 89 -5.60 6.79 0.31
CA LEU A 89 -6.96 6.35 0.14
C LEU A 89 -7.15 5.00 0.82
N GLY A 90 -8.05 4.92 1.79
CA GLY A 90 -8.52 3.67 2.35
C GLY A 90 -9.60 3.08 1.46
N VAL A 91 -9.43 1.83 1.06
CA VAL A 91 -10.37 1.10 0.20
C VAL A 91 -10.86 -0.13 0.94
N TRP A 92 -12.16 -0.28 1.10
CA TRP A 92 -12.82 -1.49 1.55
C TRP A 92 -13.03 -2.41 0.34
N PRO A 93 -12.29 -3.51 0.23
CA PRO A 93 -12.49 -4.45 -0.86
C PRO A 93 -13.66 -5.39 -0.58
N THR A 94 -14.09 -6.11 -1.61
CA THR A 94 -14.82 -7.36 -1.47
C THR A 94 -13.92 -8.52 -1.90
N ASN A 95 -14.21 -9.72 -1.41
CA ASN A 95 -13.54 -10.92 -1.88
C ASN A 95 -13.98 -11.28 -3.30
N GLU A 96 -13.15 -12.06 -3.99
CA GLU A 96 -13.50 -12.60 -5.29
C GLU A 96 -14.71 -13.55 -5.18
N PRO A 97 -15.79 -13.34 -5.94
CA PRO A 97 -16.96 -14.22 -5.89
C PRO A 97 -16.63 -15.70 -6.13
N ALA A 98 -15.68 -15.98 -7.04
CA ALA A 98 -15.25 -17.35 -7.32
C ALA A 98 -14.58 -18.01 -6.10
N LEU A 99 -13.80 -17.26 -5.32
CA LEU A 99 -13.20 -17.76 -4.08
C LEU A 99 -14.25 -18.03 -3.01
N VAL A 100 -15.27 -17.18 -2.89
CA VAL A 100 -16.42 -17.40 -1.98
C VAL A 100 -17.13 -18.71 -2.33
N GLU A 101 -17.47 -18.93 -3.62
CA GLU A 101 -18.11 -20.18 -4.06
C GLU A 101 -17.22 -21.41 -3.83
N ALA A 102 -15.91 -21.27 -4.04
CA ALA A 102 -14.96 -22.37 -3.80
C ALA A 102 -14.89 -22.75 -2.31
N ILE A 103 -14.96 -21.76 -1.39
CA ILE A 103 -15.00 -22.01 0.06
C ILE A 103 -16.31 -22.65 0.47
N LEU A 104 -17.45 -22.16 -0.02
CA LEU A 104 -18.77 -22.76 0.23
C LEU A 104 -18.81 -24.22 -0.24
N ALA A 105 -18.29 -24.50 -1.44
CA ALA A 105 -18.19 -25.85 -1.97
C ALA A 105 -17.28 -26.76 -1.11
N ALA A 106 -16.12 -26.26 -0.67
CA ALA A 106 -15.17 -27.01 0.17
C ALA A 106 -15.75 -27.33 1.55
N THR A 107 -16.53 -26.42 2.12
CA THR A 107 -17.18 -26.59 3.43
C THR A 107 -18.54 -27.26 3.35
N ARG A 108 -19.11 -27.38 2.14
CA ARG A 108 -20.47 -27.90 1.88
C ARG A 108 -21.58 -27.09 2.57
N LEU A 109 -21.34 -25.78 2.75
CA LEU A 109 -22.32 -24.81 3.22
C LEU A 109 -23.06 -24.21 2.03
N SER A 110 -24.32 -23.84 2.18
CA SER A 110 -25.12 -23.27 1.08
C SER A 110 -24.80 -21.81 0.82
N GLY A 111 -24.36 -21.11 1.88
CA GLY A 111 -24.15 -19.66 1.88
C GLY A 111 -25.40 -18.87 2.26
N ASP A 112 -26.58 -19.52 2.35
CA ASP A 112 -27.83 -18.88 2.74
C ASP A 112 -28.09 -18.97 4.27
N GLU A 113 -27.24 -19.73 4.97
CA GLU A 113 -27.30 -19.82 6.43
C GLU A 113 -27.07 -18.43 7.04
N ILE A 114 -27.95 -18.07 7.98
CA ILE A 114 -27.84 -16.78 8.67
C ILE A 114 -26.79 -16.89 9.78
N ILE A 115 -25.83 -15.95 9.74
CA ILE A 115 -24.83 -15.77 10.78
C ILE A 115 -25.03 -14.42 11.49
N THR A 116 -24.47 -14.29 12.68
CA THR A 116 -24.49 -13.05 13.46
C THR A 116 -23.07 -12.48 13.52
N LEU A 117 -22.90 -11.25 13.04
CA LEU A 117 -21.64 -10.49 13.15
C LEU A 117 -21.40 -10.02 14.59
N ALA A 118 -20.19 -9.57 14.89
CA ALA A 118 -19.80 -9.07 16.22
C ALA A 118 -20.61 -7.86 16.70
N ASP A 119 -21.16 -7.06 15.78
CA ASP A 119 -22.03 -5.91 16.08
C ASP A 119 -23.52 -6.30 16.27
N GLY A 120 -23.84 -7.59 16.15
CA GLY A 120 -25.20 -8.12 16.28
C GLY A 120 -26.02 -8.12 14.98
N GLN A 121 -25.48 -7.69 13.86
CA GLN A 121 -26.14 -7.75 12.57
C GLN A 121 -26.26 -9.22 12.10
N ASN A 122 -27.44 -9.59 11.59
CA ASN A 122 -27.70 -10.90 10.99
C ASN A 122 -27.68 -10.79 9.47
N LEU A 123 -26.91 -11.69 8.81
CA LEU A 123 -26.82 -11.71 7.35
C LEU A 123 -26.47 -13.13 6.85
N PRO A 124 -26.69 -13.43 5.55
CA PRO A 124 -26.29 -14.71 4.96
C PRO A 124 -24.77 -14.90 5.02
N LEU A 125 -24.31 -16.13 5.24
CA LEU A 125 -22.88 -16.48 5.24
C LEU A 125 -22.19 -16.02 3.95
N ARG A 126 -22.81 -16.18 2.78
CA ARG A 126 -22.28 -15.72 1.48
C ARG A 126 -21.95 -14.23 1.50
N THR A 127 -22.80 -13.40 2.07
CA THR A 127 -22.57 -11.95 2.19
C THR A 127 -21.42 -11.68 3.15
N SER A 128 -21.33 -12.43 4.26
CA SER A 128 -20.20 -12.31 5.18
C SER A 128 -18.88 -12.65 4.52
N LEU A 129 -18.82 -13.79 3.84
CA LEU A 129 -17.63 -14.22 3.10
C LEU A 129 -17.24 -13.22 2.00
N LEU A 130 -18.21 -12.56 1.38
CA LEU A 130 -17.95 -11.58 0.33
C LEU A 130 -17.42 -10.26 0.88
N GLU A 131 -18.00 -9.72 1.96
CA GLU A 131 -17.78 -8.34 2.40
C GLU A 131 -17.14 -8.19 3.79
N HIS A 132 -17.13 -9.21 4.64
CA HIS A 132 -16.75 -9.08 6.05
C HIS A 132 -15.59 -9.97 6.48
N ASP A 133 -15.33 -11.09 5.80
CA ASP A 133 -14.32 -12.08 6.18
C ASP A 133 -13.10 -12.06 5.27
N GLU A 134 -11.89 -12.12 5.83
CA GLU A 134 -10.66 -12.27 5.06
C GLU A 134 -10.48 -13.74 4.66
N LEU A 135 -10.40 -14.00 3.35
CA LEU A 135 -10.38 -15.35 2.79
C LEU A 135 -9.04 -15.77 2.17
N THR A 136 -8.13 -14.82 1.94
CA THR A 136 -6.88 -15.10 1.19
C THR A 136 -5.72 -15.51 2.08
N GLN A 137 -5.67 -15.02 3.30
CA GLN A 137 -4.55 -15.24 4.22
C GLN A 137 -4.94 -16.07 5.44
N ASN A 138 -4.24 -17.17 5.64
CA ASN A 138 -4.33 -17.93 6.87
C ASN A 138 -3.82 -17.15 8.08
N THR A 139 -4.38 -17.47 9.24
CA THR A 139 -3.95 -16.93 10.54
C THR A 139 -3.66 -18.08 11.51
N PRO A 140 -2.81 -17.84 12.54
CA PRO A 140 -2.62 -18.83 13.60
C PRO A 140 -3.93 -19.23 14.27
N GLN A 141 -4.87 -18.28 14.43
CA GLN A 141 -6.19 -18.53 15.02
C GLN A 141 -7.02 -19.47 14.16
N PHE A 142 -7.06 -19.24 12.82
CA PHE A 142 -7.77 -20.10 11.88
C PHE A 142 -7.23 -21.54 11.95
N ILE A 143 -5.90 -21.72 11.79
CA ILE A 143 -5.27 -23.05 11.79
C ILE A 143 -5.55 -23.78 13.10
N LYS A 144 -5.34 -23.09 14.24
CA LYS A 144 -5.54 -23.69 15.56
C LYS A 144 -7.02 -24.06 15.79
N GLY A 145 -7.94 -23.13 15.56
CA GLY A 145 -9.37 -23.37 15.80
C GLY A 145 -9.96 -24.43 14.87
N TYR A 146 -9.53 -24.43 13.58
CA TYR A 146 -9.95 -25.46 12.63
C TYR A 146 -9.41 -26.85 12.98
N ALA A 147 -8.13 -26.90 13.42
CA ALA A 147 -7.51 -28.14 13.88
C ALA A 147 -8.19 -28.72 15.13
N GLU A 148 -8.52 -27.86 16.11
CA GLU A 148 -9.22 -28.24 17.33
C GLU A 148 -10.64 -28.71 17.03
N LEU A 149 -11.37 -28.01 16.17
CA LEU A 149 -12.74 -28.34 15.76
C LEU A 149 -12.82 -29.75 15.12
N GLY A 150 -11.87 -30.03 14.21
CA GLY A 150 -11.80 -31.30 13.48
C GLY A 150 -10.95 -32.38 14.14
N GLN A 151 -10.28 -32.09 15.28
CA GLN A 151 -9.27 -32.98 15.90
C GLN A 151 -8.22 -33.45 14.88
N ILE A 152 -7.70 -32.49 14.06
CA ILE A 152 -6.80 -32.75 12.93
C ILE A 152 -5.37 -32.77 13.42
N GLU A 153 -4.84 -33.94 13.76
CA GLU A 153 -3.50 -34.15 14.32
C GLU A 153 -2.34 -33.45 13.53
N PRO A 154 -2.29 -33.49 12.18
CA PRO A 154 -1.24 -32.77 11.45
C PRO A 154 -1.28 -31.24 11.69
N LEU A 155 -2.46 -30.63 11.76
CA LEU A 155 -2.61 -29.19 12.01
C LEU A 155 -2.40 -28.85 13.49
N LEU A 156 -2.76 -29.73 14.43
CA LEU A 156 -2.47 -29.56 15.86
C LEU A 156 -0.95 -29.56 16.10
N THR A 157 -0.24 -30.50 15.48
CA THR A 157 1.21 -30.57 15.53
C THR A 157 1.86 -29.32 14.92
N LEU A 158 1.37 -28.89 13.75
CA LEU A 158 1.83 -27.66 13.09
C LEU A 158 1.62 -26.43 13.96
N ALA A 159 0.44 -26.30 14.60
CA ALA A 159 0.12 -25.17 15.47
C ALA A 159 1.00 -25.09 16.73
N ALA A 160 1.61 -26.19 17.15
CA ALA A 160 2.55 -26.25 18.27
C ALA A 160 3.99 -25.79 17.90
N ASP A 161 4.35 -25.76 16.62
CA ASP A 161 5.65 -25.31 16.13
C ASP A 161 5.53 -23.90 15.49
N ALA A 162 5.97 -22.87 16.19
CA ALA A 162 5.86 -21.48 15.74
C ALA A 162 6.59 -21.20 14.42
N GLN A 163 7.75 -21.86 14.16
CA GLN A 163 8.51 -21.64 12.94
C GLN A 163 7.86 -22.34 11.74
N ALA A 164 7.44 -23.57 11.89
CA ALA A 164 6.71 -24.33 10.88
C ALA A 164 5.36 -23.67 10.56
N LEU A 165 4.63 -23.21 11.57
CA LEU A 165 3.37 -22.49 11.41
C LEU A 165 3.58 -21.19 10.61
N SER A 166 4.58 -20.38 10.96
CA SER A 166 4.88 -19.13 10.23
C SER A 166 5.18 -19.36 8.75
N ALA A 167 5.94 -20.39 8.42
CA ALA A 167 6.23 -20.79 7.03
C ALA A 167 4.93 -21.25 6.31
N TYR A 168 4.11 -22.05 6.97
CA TYR A 168 2.84 -22.55 6.44
C TYR A 168 1.85 -21.43 6.14
N LEU A 169 1.69 -20.47 7.07
CA LEU A 169 0.79 -19.32 6.92
C LEU A 169 1.14 -18.42 5.73
N THR A 170 2.42 -18.34 5.36
CA THR A 170 2.89 -17.52 4.23
C THR A 170 2.64 -18.16 2.88
N SER A 171 2.52 -19.48 2.82
CA SER A 171 2.47 -20.23 1.56
C SER A 171 1.15 -20.93 1.28
N THR A 172 0.29 -21.11 2.29
CA THR A 172 -0.92 -21.92 2.17
C THR A 172 -2.19 -21.08 2.34
N PRO A 173 -3.04 -20.97 1.31
CA PRO A 173 -4.32 -20.26 1.39
C PRO A 173 -5.33 -21.01 2.28
N ILE A 174 -6.32 -20.27 2.81
CA ILE A 174 -7.44 -20.86 3.59
C ILE A 174 -8.15 -21.96 2.80
N LEU A 175 -8.46 -21.72 1.53
CA LEU A 175 -9.14 -22.67 0.66
C LEU A 175 -8.39 -24.00 0.56
N SER A 176 -7.06 -23.97 0.49
CA SER A 176 -6.25 -25.22 0.42
C SER A 176 -6.32 -26.02 1.71
N VAL A 177 -6.37 -25.35 2.87
CA VAL A 177 -6.59 -26.04 4.17
C VAL A 177 -7.95 -26.72 4.20
N LEU A 178 -9.01 -26.02 3.79
CA LEU A 178 -10.39 -26.56 3.76
C LEU A 178 -10.52 -27.77 2.82
N ARG A 179 -9.82 -27.75 1.69
CA ARG A 179 -9.80 -28.86 0.72
C ARG A 179 -8.97 -30.05 1.18
N THR A 180 -7.83 -29.80 1.83
CA THR A 180 -6.93 -30.86 2.30
C THR A 180 -7.49 -31.59 3.51
N TYR A 181 -8.19 -30.86 4.38
CA TYR A 181 -8.74 -31.38 5.63
C TYR A 181 -10.25 -31.12 5.73
N PRO A 182 -11.08 -31.71 4.85
CA PRO A 182 -12.51 -31.41 4.83
C PRO A 182 -13.20 -31.93 6.10
N LEU A 183 -13.95 -31.05 6.75
CA LEU A 183 -14.77 -31.43 7.92
C LEU A 183 -16.20 -31.86 7.49
N PRO A 184 -16.80 -32.79 8.18
CA PRO A 184 -18.19 -33.14 7.95
C PRO A 184 -19.11 -31.96 8.37
N PRO A 185 -20.29 -31.78 7.72
CA PRO A 185 -21.20 -30.66 7.98
C PRO A 185 -21.67 -30.53 9.44
N GLN A 186 -21.60 -31.63 10.22
CA GLN A 186 -21.97 -31.64 11.63
C GLN A 186 -20.90 -30.99 12.54
N MET A 187 -19.67 -30.85 12.05
CA MET A 187 -18.55 -30.28 12.81
C MET A 187 -18.31 -28.82 12.48
N LEU A 188 -18.64 -28.38 11.27
CA LEU A 188 -18.40 -27.01 10.80
C LEU A 188 -19.72 -26.42 10.30
N ASP A 189 -20.38 -25.61 11.11
CA ASP A 189 -21.52 -24.79 10.69
C ASP A 189 -21.10 -23.40 10.21
N ALA A 190 -22.04 -22.64 9.67
CA ALA A 190 -21.79 -21.31 9.11
C ALA A 190 -21.23 -20.32 10.13
N GLN A 191 -21.78 -20.32 11.35
CA GLN A 191 -21.33 -19.42 12.42
C GLN A 191 -19.92 -19.78 12.89
N SER A 192 -19.60 -21.06 12.99
CA SER A 192 -18.26 -21.55 13.34
C SER A 192 -17.24 -21.20 12.28
N LEU A 193 -17.56 -21.31 10.98
CA LEU A 193 -16.68 -20.89 9.90
C LEU A 193 -16.37 -19.39 10.00
N HIS A 194 -17.41 -18.54 10.12
CA HIS A 194 -17.26 -17.09 10.30
C HIS A 194 -16.38 -16.77 11.51
N ALA A 195 -16.58 -17.40 12.65
CA ALA A 195 -15.82 -17.17 13.88
C ALA A 195 -14.33 -17.53 13.80
N LEU A 196 -13.96 -18.47 12.91
CA LEU A 196 -12.57 -18.84 12.64
C LEU A 196 -11.84 -17.82 11.75
N LEU A 197 -12.58 -17.12 10.89
CA LEU A 197 -12.01 -16.14 9.96
C LEU A 197 -11.74 -14.82 10.68
N ARG A 198 -10.72 -14.10 10.22
CA ARG A 198 -10.49 -12.73 10.70
C ARG A 198 -11.37 -11.76 9.93
N PRO A 199 -11.76 -10.64 10.52
CA PRO A 199 -12.49 -9.61 9.80
C PRO A 199 -11.69 -9.07 8.61
N LEU A 200 -12.36 -8.82 7.50
CA LEU A 200 -11.81 -8.08 6.37
C LEU A 200 -11.52 -6.63 6.82
N THR A 201 -10.41 -6.09 6.37
CA THR A 201 -9.97 -4.73 6.71
C THR A 201 -9.68 -3.93 5.46
N PRO A 202 -9.90 -2.60 5.48
CA PRO A 202 -9.55 -1.78 4.34
C PRO A 202 -8.04 -1.75 4.11
N ARG A 203 -7.64 -1.52 2.87
CA ARG A 203 -6.25 -1.34 2.49
C ARG A 203 -5.98 0.13 2.18
N LEU A 204 -4.88 0.65 2.70
CA LEU A 204 -4.43 2.00 2.42
C LEU A 204 -3.51 2.00 1.19
N TYR A 205 -3.78 2.93 0.27
CA TYR A 205 -2.97 3.18 -0.91
C TYR A 205 -2.54 4.64 -0.92
N SER A 206 -1.24 4.90 -1.07
CA SER A 206 -0.75 6.26 -1.26
C SER A 206 -1.41 6.87 -2.49
N ILE A 207 -1.96 8.07 -2.35
CA ILE A 207 -2.60 8.78 -3.44
C ILE A 207 -1.56 9.20 -4.47
N ALA A 208 -1.85 8.97 -5.75
CA ALA A 208 -0.96 9.21 -6.87
C ALA A 208 -1.38 10.43 -7.72
N SER A 209 -2.26 11.27 -7.20
CA SER A 209 -2.75 12.50 -7.86
C SER A 209 -2.75 13.69 -6.90
N ALA A 210 -2.63 14.90 -7.45
CA ALA A 210 -2.97 16.13 -6.75
C ALA A 210 -4.41 16.50 -7.11
N GLN A 211 -5.25 16.80 -6.12
CA GLN A 211 -6.66 17.13 -6.35
C GLN A 211 -6.83 18.37 -7.24
N ALA A 212 -5.90 19.31 -7.17
CA ALA A 212 -5.88 20.49 -8.03
C ALA A 212 -5.72 20.17 -9.53
N GLU A 213 -5.24 18.98 -9.88
CA GLU A 213 -5.04 18.52 -11.26
C GLU A 213 -6.18 17.63 -11.76
N VAL A 214 -6.88 16.92 -10.84
CA VAL A 214 -7.84 15.88 -11.21
C VAL A 214 -9.25 16.13 -10.67
N ASP A 215 -9.50 17.29 -10.08
CA ASP A 215 -10.80 17.71 -9.53
C ASP A 215 -11.43 16.68 -8.55
N ASN A 216 -12.49 16.02 -8.97
CA ASN A 216 -13.26 15.08 -8.15
C ASN A 216 -12.77 13.64 -8.26
N GLU A 217 -11.53 13.42 -8.70
CA GLU A 217 -10.96 12.09 -8.81
C GLU A 217 -9.84 11.87 -7.79
N VAL A 218 -9.52 10.60 -7.54
CA VAL A 218 -8.34 10.17 -6.81
C VAL A 218 -7.66 9.03 -7.56
N HIS A 219 -6.36 9.18 -7.85
CA HIS A 219 -5.60 8.18 -8.58
C HIS A 219 -4.74 7.32 -7.66
N LEU A 220 -4.61 6.03 -7.97
CA LEU A 220 -3.81 5.08 -7.23
C LEU A 220 -2.84 4.33 -8.16
N THR A 221 -1.75 3.84 -7.56
CA THR A 221 -0.81 2.91 -8.21
C THR A 221 -0.87 1.58 -7.48
N VAL A 222 -1.52 0.59 -8.10
CA VAL A 222 -1.82 -0.70 -7.45
C VAL A 222 -1.03 -1.83 -8.10
N ALA A 223 -0.14 -2.47 -7.35
CA ALA A 223 0.47 -3.73 -7.75
C ALA A 223 -0.49 -4.88 -7.44
N LEU A 224 -0.83 -5.67 -8.43
CA LEU A 224 -1.63 -6.88 -8.26
C LEU A 224 -0.77 -7.96 -7.61
N GLU A 225 -1.06 -8.26 -6.35
CA GLU A 225 -0.39 -9.33 -5.62
C GLU A 225 -0.94 -10.68 -6.05
N ARG A 226 -0.06 -11.55 -6.55
CA ARG A 226 -0.39 -12.93 -6.94
C ARG A 226 0.59 -13.90 -6.31
N PHE A 227 0.07 -15.06 -5.92
CA PHE A 227 0.89 -16.17 -5.46
C PHE A 227 0.31 -17.49 -5.95
N GLU A 228 1.18 -18.45 -6.17
CA GLU A 228 0.80 -19.79 -6.59
C GLU A 228 0.87 -20.77 -5.42
N HIS A 229 -0.12 -21.64 -5.32
CA HIS A 229 -0.13 -22.75 -4.40
C HIS A 229 -0.74 -23.99 -5.09
N GLU A 230 0.02 -25.07 -5.14
CA GLU A 230 -0.40 -26.36 -5.78
C GLU A 230 -0.91 -26.21 -7.23
N GLY A 231 -0.33 -25.25 -7.99
CA GLY A 231 -0.71 -24.98 -9.39
C GLY A 231 -1.95 -24.13 -9.56
N GLU A 232 -2.55 -23.66 -8.48
CA GLU A 232 -3.64 -22.66 -8.49
C GLU A 232 -3.10 -21.28 -8.16
N CYS A 233 -3.59 -20.25 -8.89
CA CYS A 233 -3.18 -18.88 -8.69
C CYS A 233 -4.18 -18.14 -7.80
N PHE A 234 -3.69 -17.52 -6.74
CA PHE A 234 -4.45 -16.70 -5.80
C PHE A 234 -4.05 -15.24 -5.92
N THR A 235 -5.00 -14.35 -5.66
CA THR A 235 -4.76 -12.90 -5.62
C THR A 235 -4.98 -12.34 -4.22
N GLY A 236 -4.23 -11.29 -3.87
CA GLY A 236 -4.50 -10.55 -2.65
C GLY A 236 -5.84 -9.82 -2.72
N THR A 237 -6.66 -9.86 -1.67
CA THR A 237 -8.05 -9.37 -1.67
C THR A 237 -8.19 -7.97 -2.24
N ALA A 238 -7.55 -6.96 -1.66
CA ALA A 238 -7.72 -5.57 -2.09
C ALA A 238 -7.06 -5.27 -3.45
N SER A 239 -5.90 -5.85 -3.73
CA SER A 239 -5.23 -5.67 -5.02
C SER A 239 -5.95 -6.40 -6.15
N GLY A 240 -6.53 -7.57 -5.89
CA GLY A 240 -7.38 -8.31 -6.80
C GLY A 240 -8.68 -7.57 -7.08
N TYR A 241 -9.32 -7.06 -6.01
CA TYR A 241 -10.54 -6.27 -6.12
C TYR A 241 -10.33 -5.07 -7.07
N LEU A 242 -9.42 -4.15 -6.75
CA LEU A 242 -9.16 -2.98 -7.58
C LEU A 242 -8.54 -3.32 -8.95
N GLY A 243 -7.60 -4.26 -8.98
CA GLY A 243 -6.81 -4.55 -10.17
C GLY A 243 -7.49 -5.50 -11.17
N GLN A 244 -8.54 -6.23 -10.77
CA GLN A 244 -9.10 -7.30 -11.59
C GLN A 244 -10.63 -7.43 -11.53
N TYR A 245 -11.26 -7.39 -10.33
CA TYR A 245 -12.66 -7.81 -10.17
C TYR A 245 -13.65 -6.65 -10.25
N LEU A 246 -13.38 -5.53 -9.60
CA LEU A 246 -14.24 -4.34 -9.65
C LEU A 246 -14.38 -3.89 -11.10
N GLN A 247 -15.59 -3.76 -11.58
CA GLN A 247 -15.82 -3.27 -12.96
C GLN A 247 -15.82 -1.74 -13.00
N GLU A 248 -15.57 -1.18 -14.19
CA GLU A 248 -15.76 0.26 -14.42
C GLU A 248 -17.21 0.65 -14.12
N ASP A 249 -17.41 1.81 -13.54
CA ASP A 249 -18.67 2.35 -13.01
C ASP A 249 -19.26 1.61 -11.78
N GLU A 250 -18.63 0.53 -11.30
CA GLU A 250 -19.04 -0.11 -10.05
C GLU A 250 -18.60 0.67 -8.81
N ALA A 251 -19.43 0.59 -7.77
CA ALA A 251 -19.20 1.28 -6.52
C ALA A 251 -18.05 0.68 -5.71
N VAL A 252 -17.22 1.54 -5.14
CA VAL A 252 -16.13 1.21 -4.24
C VAL A 252 -16.21 2.04 -2.96
N LYS A 253 -16.14 1.38 -1.79
CA LYS A 253 -16.17 2.04 -0.49
C LYS A 253 -14.81 2.62 -0.16
N VAL A 254 -14.71 3.96 -0.01
CA VAL A 254 -13.44 4.67 0.20
C VAL A 254 -13.51 5.70 1.33
N PHE A 255 -12.36 6.04 1.88
CA PHE A 255 -12.17 7.15 2.82
C PHE A 255 -10.74 7.70 2.71
N ILE A 256 -10.52 8.94 3.13
CA ILE A 256 -9.17 9.51 3.19
C ILE A 256 -8.56 9.20 4.56
N GLU A 257 -7.32 8.71 4.52
CA GLU A 257 -6.45 8.59 5.70
C GLU A 257 -5.39 9.69 5.64
N PRO A 258 -5.53 10.77 6.43
CA PRO A 258 -4.59 11.88 6.43
C PRO A 258 -3.21 11.45 6.95
N ASN A 259 -2.15 11.90 6.27
CA ASN A 259 -0.78 11.67 6.73
C ASN A 259 -0.03 13.00 6.91
N PRO A 260 -0.12 13.65 8.08
CA PRO A 260 0.50 14.95 8.32
C PRO A 260 2.03 14.94 8.28
N HIS A 261 2.66 13.76 8.39
CA HIS A 261 4.13 13.62 8.37
C HIS A 261 4.71 13.46 6.97
N PHE A 262 3.86 13.31 5.94
CA PHE A 262 4.31 13.13 4.56
C PHE A 262 3.70 14.23 3.66
N ARG A 263 4.14 15.48 3.89
CA ARG A 263 3.62 16.69 3.23
C ARG A 263 4.69 17.43 2.46
N LEU A 264 4.30 18.04 1.35
CA LEU A 264 5.15 19.03 0.66
C LEU A 264 5.48 20.18 1.62
N PRO A 265 6.66 20.80 1.48
CA PRO A 265 7.02 21.99 2.25
C PRO A 265 6.08 23.15 1.90
N SER A 266 5.67 23.93 2.90
CA SER A 266 4.85 25.13 2.70
C SER A 266 5.55 26.24 1.91
N ASN A 267 6.88 26.24 1.92
CA ASN A 267 7.68 27.13 1.10
C ASN A 267 7.97 26.46 -0.26
N HIS A 268 7.34 26.95 -1.32
CA HIS A 268 7.46 26.42 -2.68
C HIS A 268 8.87 26.53 -3.28
N ASN A 269 9.76 27.32 -2.65
CA ASN A 269 11.18 27.42 -3.06
C ASN A 269 12.05 26.32 -2.41
N THR A 270 11.51 25.52 -1.52
CA THR A 270 12.26 24.42 -0.90
C THR A 270 12.50 23.29 -1.90
N ASP A 271 13.75 22.85 -1.97
CA ASP A 271 14.14 21.69 -2.77
C ASP A 271 13.59 20.40 -2.14
N ILE A 272 13.25 19.41 -2.98
CA ILE A 272 12.78 18.10 -2.51
C ILE A 272 13.55 16.95 -3.16
N ILE A 273 13.80 15.90 -2.38
CA ILE A 273 14.41 14.64 -2.82
C ILE A 273 13.41 13.53 -2.56
N MET A 274 12.97 12.87 -3.62
CA MET A 274 11.93 11.84 -3.60
C MET A 274 12.57 10.47 -3.86
N ILE A 275 12.65 9.61 -2.84
CA ILE A 275 13.33 8.32 -2.90
C ILE A 275 12.28 7.20 -2.83
N GLY A 276 12.13 6.42 -3.90
CA GLY A 276 11.09 5.41 -3.95
C GLY A 276 11.40 4.20 -4.81
N ALA A 277 10.68 3.09 -4.56
CA ALA A 277 10.79 1.89 -5.36
C ALA A 277 9.42 1.27 -5.67
N GLY A 278 9.25 0.81 -6.92
CA GLY A 278 8.00 0.19 -7.37
C GLY A 278 6.80 1.13 -7.20
N THR A 279 5.72 0.67 -6.57
CA THR A 279 4.53 1.50 -6.31
C THR A 279 4.77 2.66 -5.34
N GLY A 280 5.90 2.71 -4.65
CA GLY A 280 6.32 3.86 -3.84
C GLY A 280 6.55 5.16 -4.64
N ILE A 281 6.45 5.12 -5.96
CA ILE A 281 6.43 6.32 -6.82
C ILE A 281 5.09 7.10 -6.75
N ALA A 282 4.02 6.46 -6.28
CA ALA A 282 2.67 7.03 -6.27
C ALA A 282 2.60 8.44 -5.64
N PRO A 283 3.03 8.66 -4.38
CA PRO A 283 2.92 9.99 -3.77
C PRO A 283 3.81 11.03 -4.47
N TYR A 284 4.88 10.61 -5.14
CA TYR A 284 5.76 11.53 -5.86
C TYR A 284 5.15 12.05 -7.16
N ARG A 285 4.29 11.25 -7.81
CA ARG A 285 3.46 11.73 -8.92
C ARG A 285 2.53 12.84 -8.43
N ALA A 286 1.85 12.63 -7.32
CA ALA A 286 1.01 13.65 -6.69
C ALA A 286 1.80 14.90 -6.30
N PHE A 287 3.01 14.74 -5.75
CA PHE A 287 3.89 15.86 -5.40
C PHE A 287 4.29 16.68 -6.63
N MET A 288 4.65 16.04 -7.74
CA MET A 288 5.02 16.76 -8.96
C MET A 288 3.84 17.50 -9.57
N GLN A 289 2.65 16.90 -9.64
CA GLN A 289 1.44 17.56 -10.09
C GLN A 289 1.11 18.80 -9.23
N GLN A 290 1.17 18.66 -7.89
CA GLN A 290 0.91 19.78 -7.00
C GLN A 290 1.96 20.89 -7.18
N ARG A 291 3.23 20.56 -7.29
CA ARG A 291 4.31 21.53 -7.49
C ARG A 291 4.24 22.22 -8.86
N GLU A 292 3.74 21.54 -9.89
CA GLU A 292 3.45 22.14 -11.19
C GLU A 292 2.30 23.13 -11.08
N HIS A 293 1.19 22.73 -10.44
CA HIS A 293 0.03 23.60 -10.19
C HIS A 293 0.39 24.85 -9.38
N ASP A 294 1.21 24.69 -8.33
CA ASP A 294 1.64 25.76 -7.43
C ASP A 294 2.78 26.62 -8.01
N GLU A 295 3.24 26.35 -9.24
CA GLU A 295 4.39 26.99 -9.87
C GLU A 295 5.64 26.99 -8.95
N ALA A 296 5.87 25.88 -8.24
CA ALA A 296 6.92 25.76 -7.25
C ALA A 296 8.32 25.89 -7.91
N THR A 297 9.17 26.76 -7.35
CA THR A 297 10.50 27.09 -7.89
C THR A 297 11.64 26.29 -7.28
N GLY A 298 11.40 25.61 -6.14
CA GLY A 298 12.37 24.69 -5.53
C GLY A 298 12.64 23.50 -6.45
N LYS A 299 13.87 23.00 -6.43
CA LYS A 299 14.31 21.89 -7.27
C LYS A 299 13.71 20.56 -6.83
N ASN A 300 13.55 19.65 -7.81
CA ASN A 300 13.00 18.32 -7.59
C ASN A 300 14.00 17.26 -8.06
N TRP A 301 14.32 16.31 -7.19
CA TRP A 301 15.17 15.17 -7.49
C TRP A 301 14.42 13.87 -7.23
N LEU A 302 14.24 13.07 -8.29
CA LEU A 302 13.67 11.73 -8.20
C LEU A 302 14.79 10.68 -8.14
N VAL A 303 14.78 9.86 -7.09
CA VAL A 303 15.60 8.64 -6.97
C VAL A 303 14.64 7.44 -7.02
N PHE A 304 14.54 6.79 -8.17
CA PHE A 304 13.55 5.75 -8.40
C PHE A 304 14.17 4.41 -8.74
N GLY A 305 13.65 3.35 -8.10
CA GLY A 305 14.08 1.97 -8.33
C GLY A 305 12.94 1.03 -8.76
N ASN A 306 13.24 0.14 -9.72
CA ASN A 306 12.38 -0.98 -10.06
C ASN A 306 13.21 -2.13 -10.68
N GLN A 307 12.57 -3.10 -11.35
CA GLN A 307 13.26 -4.28 -11.88
C GLN A 307 13.96 -3.98 -13.22
N ARG A 308 13.22 -3.50 -14.23
CA ARG A 308 13.75 -3.24 -15.58
C ARG A 308 13.25 -1.91 -16.12
N PHE A 309 14.10 -1.18 -16.86
CA PHE A 309 13.77 0.12 -17.42
C PHE A 309 12.56 0.07 -18.36
N ILE A 310 12.59 -0.83 -19.34
CA ILE A 310 11.56 -0.90 -20.40
C ILE A 310 10.21 -1.41 -19.83
N ASP A 311 10.27 -2.33 -18.87
CA ASP A 311 9.07 -3.01 -18.39
C ASP A 311 8.39 -2.28 -17.24
N ASP A 312 9.17 -1.58 -16.40
CA ASP A 312 8.75 -1.20 -15.06
C ASP A 312 8.97 0.29 -14.73
N PHE A 313 9.29 1.15 -15.70
CA PHE A 313 9.39 2.58 -15.43
C PHE A 313 7.99 3.22 -15.42
N LEU A 314 7.35 3.18 -14.26
CA LEU A 314 6.00 3.69 -14.06
C LEU A 314 5.91 5.19 -14.35
N TYR A 315 4.87 5.60 -15.08
CA TYR A 315 4.61 7.01 -15.47
C TYR A 315 5.76 7.67 -16.23
N GLN A 316 6.55 6.90 -16.98
CA GLN A 316 7.75 7.37 -17.67
C GLN A 316 7.52 8.65 -18.50
N ALA A 317 6.40 8.74 -19.22
CA ALA A 317 6.09 9.89 -20.06
C ALA A 317 5.93 11.20 -19.25
N GLU A 318 5.28 11.13 -18.09
CA GLU A 318 5.10 12.28 -17.20
C GLU A 318 6.43 12.74 -16.62
N TRP A 319 7.28 11.80 -16.16
CA TRP A 319 8.63 12.14 -15.65
C TRP A 319 9.51 12.77 -16.73
N GLN A 320 9.43 12.31 -17.97
CA GLN A 320 10.16 12.90 -19.10
C GLN A 320 9.64 14.30 -19.45
N GLN A 321 8.32 14.50 -19.37
CA GLN A 321 7.71 15.81 -19.59
C GLN A 321 8.15 16.82 -18.53
N TRP A 322 8.06 16.50 -17.23
CA TRP A 322 8.52 17.36 -16.15
C TRP A 322 10.02 17.67 -16.24
N HIS A 323 10.81 16.69 -16.66
CA HIS A 323 12.24 16.93 -16.89
C HIS A 323 12.47 17.90 -18.06
N LYS A 324 11.75 17.73 -19.16
CA LYS A 324 11.84 18.62 -20.33
C LYS A 324 11.37 20.05 -20.03
N GLN A 325 10.38 20.20 -19.18
CA GLN A 325 9.86 21.50 -18.70
C GLN A 325 10.77 22.17 -17.66
N GLY A 326 11.75 21.44 -17.10
CA GLY A 326 12.66 21.92 -16.07
C GLY A 326 12.11 21.85 -14.64
N LEU A 327 10.91 21.31 -14.44
CA LEU A 327 10.33 21.07 -13.12
C LEU A 327 11.07 19.93 -12.41
N LEU A 328 11.33 18.81 -13.07
CA LEU A 328 12.17 17.72 -12.56
C LEU A 328 13.63 18.00 -12.92
N ASN A 329 14.42 18.45 -11.95
CA ASN A 329 15.79 18.90 -12.19
C ASN A 329 16.80 17.75 -12.25
N GLN A 330 16.55 16.68 -11.49
CA GLN A 330 17.45 15.54 -11.43
C GLN A 330 16.69 14.20 -11.30
N THR A 331 17.25 13.17 -11.94
CA THR A 331 16.73 11.81 -11.88
C THR A 331 17.88 10.82 -11.68
N SER A 332 17.75 9.95 -10.70
CA SER A 332 18.66 8.82 -10.44
C SER A 332 17.87 7.53 -10.51
N LEU A 333 18.12 6.69 -11.52
CA LEU A 333 17.35 5.47 -11.77
C LEU A 333 18.14 4.22 -11.40
N ALA A 334 17.50 3.31 -10.68
CA ALA A 334 18.06 2.06 -10.20
C ALA A 334 17.28 0.85 -10.74
N TRP A 335 17.94 -0.05 -11.45
CA TRP A 335 17.32 -1.21 -12.08
C TRP A 335 17.93 -2.50 -11.55
N SER A 336 17.16 -3.23 -10.74
CA SER A 336 17.67 -4.41 -10.01
C SER A 336 17.80 -5.67 -10.87
N ARG A 337 17.21 -5.69 -12.07
CA ARG A 337 17.23 -6.85 -13.00
C ARG A 337 17.54 -6.48 -14.46
N GLN A 338 18.13 -5.31 -14.68
CA GLN A 338 18.46 -4.82 -16.03
C GLN A 338 19.59 -5.63 -16.66
N ASN A 339 20.65 -5.93 -15.89
CA ASN A 339 21.82 -6.66 -16.35
C ASN A 339 21.97 -7.98 -15.58
N SER A 340 22.38 -9.04 -16.28
CA SER A 340 22.70 -10.33 -15.65
C SER A 340 23.93 -10.17 -14.76
N GLY A 341 23.72 -10.09 -13.45
CA GLY A 341 24.79 -10.14 -12.44
C GLY A 341 24.94 -8.96 -11.52
N GLN A 342 24.55 -7.74 -11.89
CA GLN A 342 24.64 -6.57 -11.02
C GLN A 342 23.26 -5.99 -10.72
N LYS A 343 22.81 -6.13 -9.47
CA LYS A 343 21.61 -5.48 -8.98
C LYS A 343 21.96 -4.07 -8.54
N VAL A 344 21.21 -3.07 -9.00
CA VAL A 344 21.35 -1.68 -8.60
C VAL A 344 20.06 -1.25 -7.91
N TYR A 345 20.17 -0.75 -6.70
CA TYR A 345 19.07 -0.27 -5.88
C TYR A 345 19.17 1.24 -5.64
N VAL A 346 18.14 1.84 -5.06
CA VAL A 346 18.08 3.29 -4.81
C VAL A 346 19.21 3.76 -3.89
N GLN A 347 19.55 3.00 -2.84
CA GLN A 347 20.66 3.29 -1.94
C GLN A 347 22.02 3.36 -2.67
N ASP A 348 22.23 2.52 -3.68
CA ASP A 348 23.48 2.56 -4.48
C ASP A 348 23.58 3.89 -5.26
N ARG A 349 22.45 4.41 -5.75
CA ARG A 349 22.38 5.70 -6.44
C ARG A 349 22.60 6.87 -5.49
N LEU A 350 22.12 6.79 -4.26
CA LEU A 350 22.37 7.79 -3.23
C LEU A 350 23.87 7.88 -2.91
N LEU A 351 24.51 6.74 -2.67
CA LEU A 351 25.94 6.65 -2.41
C LEU A 351 26.78 7.17 -3.60
N GLN A 352 26.41 6.86 -4.84
CA GLN A 352 27.07 7.38 -6.03
C GLN A 352 26.95 8.89 -6.15
N ALA A 353 25.86 9.48 -5.69
CA ALA A 353 25.58 10.90 -5.71
C ALA A 353 25.80 11.59 -4.35
N ALA A 354 26.56 10.98 -3.42
CA ALA A 354 26.67 11.42 -2.03
C ALA A 354 27.05 12.90 -1.87
N SER A 355 28.04 13.40 -2.62
CA SER A 355 28.45 14.80 -2.55
C SER A 355 27.33 15.78 -2.97
N GLN A 356 26.55 15.41 -3.97
CA GLN A 356 25.43 16.21 -4.44
C GLN A 356 24.25 16.12 -3.46
N LEU A 357 23.96 14.93 -2.96
CA LEU A 357 22.95 14.70 -1.92
C LEU A 357 23.26 15.58 -0.69
N TRP A 358 24.50 15.56 -0.24
CA TRP A 358 24.94 16.39 0.87
C TRP A 358 24.73 17.89 0.62
N GLN A 359 25.06 18.38 -0.59
CA GLN A 359 24.81 19.78 -0.94
C GLN A 359 23.32 20.16 -0.89
N TRP A 360 22.45 19.28 -1.39
CA TRP A 360 21.00 19.51 -1.32
C TRP A 360 20.51 19.55 0.13
N LEU A 361 20.97 18.63 0.98
CA LEU A 361 20.63 18.59 2.40
C LEU A 361 21.11 19.85 3.13
N GLN A 362 22.34 20.29 2.88
CA GLN A 362 22.88 21.54 3.46
C GLN A 362 22.10 22.78 3.03
N ASN A 363 21.50 22.76 1.85
CA ASN A 363 20.63 23.82 1.35
C ASN A 363 19.19 23.73 1.87
N GLY A 364 18.88 22.77 2.75
CA GLY A 364 17.57 22.61 3.39
C GLY A 364 16.57 21.81 2.55
N ALA A 365 17.03 20.95 1.65
CA ALA A 365 16.13 20.07 0.90
C ALA A 365 15.39 19.10 1.82
N HIS A 366 14.09 18.91 1.56
CA HIS A 366 13.29 17.90 2.25
C HIS A 366 13.46 16.53 1.57
N VAL A 367 13.60 15.48 2.37
CA VAL A 367 13.74 14.09 1.88
C VAL A 367 12.49 13.30 2.16
N TYR A 368 12.01 12.61 1.14
CA TYR A 368 10.83 11.72 1.22
C TYR A 368 11.24 10.32 0.81
N VAL A 369 10.85 9.33 1.64
CA VAL A 369 11.13 7.92 1.38
C VAL A 369 9.82 7.15 1.33
N CYS A 370 9.52 6.48 0.22
CA CYS A 370 8.30 5.69 0.05
C CYS A 370 8.58 4.37 -0.66
N GLY A 371 8.14 3.26 -0.07
CA GLY A 371 8.31 1.92 -0.63
C GLY A 371 8.31 0.84 0.45
N ASP A 372 9.05 -0.27 0.22
CA ASP A 372 9.14 -1.37 1.17
C ASP A 372 9.87 -0.95 2.47
N GLY A 373 9.08 -0.83 3.55
CA GLY A 373 9.58 -0.43 4.87
C GLY A 373 10.54 -1.45 5.51
N ASN A 374 10.49 -2.73 5.12
CA ASN A 374 11.29 -3.78 5.74
C ASN A 374 12.73 -3.86 5.20
N ARG A 375 12.92 -3.51 3.92
CA ARG A 375 14.22 -3.60 3.25
C ARG A 375 14.68 -2.25 2.72
N MET A 376 13.96 -1.69 1.76
CA MET A 376 14.36 -0.47 1.06
C MET A 376 14.54 0.72 2.01
N ALA A 377 13.61 0.93 2.94
CA ALA A 377 13.71 2.07 3.87
C ALA A 377 14.96 1.96 4.77
N ARG A 378 15.27 0.77 5.29
CA ARG A 378 16.48 0.53 6.10
C ARG A 378 17.77 0.73 5.31
N ASP A 379 17.80 0.24 4.06
CA ASP A 379 18.98 0.39 3.19
C ASP A 379 19.20 1.85 2.80
N VAL A 380 18.11 2.62 2.57
CA VAL A 380 18.15 4.06 2.32
C VAL A 380 18.64 4.81 3.55
N GLU A 381 18.12 4.49 4.74
CA GLU A 381 18.57 5.05 6.02
C GLU A 381 20.07 4.85 6.20
N ALA A 382 20.55 3.62 6.03
CA ALA A 382 21.99 3.31 6.13
C ALA A 382 22.86 4.04 5.11
N ALA A 383 22.30 4.43 3.94
CA ALA A 383 23.01 5.19 2.93
C ALA A 383 22.99 6.71 3.19
N LEU A 384 22.05 7.21 4.02
CA LEU A 384 21.95 8.61 4.41
C LEU A 384 22.78 8.93 5.66
N LEU A 385 23.09 7.96 6.50
CA LEU A 385 23.93 8.07 7.71
C LEU A 385 25.41 7.87 7.36
#